data_4b8b1e7798e83dfe5e4d3151b0f63b6b
#
_entry.id   4b8b1e7798e83dfe5e4d3151b0f63b6b
#
_cell.length_a   1.000
_cell.length_b   1.000
_cell.length_c   1.000
_cell.angle_alpha   90.00
_cell.angle_beta   90.00
_cell.angle_gamma   90.00
#
_symmetry.space_group_name_H-M   'P 1'
#
loop_
_entity.id
_entity.type
_entity.pdbx_description
1 polymer ?
#
loop_
_entity_poly.entity_id
_entity_poly.type
_entity_poly.pdbx_seq_one_letter_code
_entity_poly.pdbx_strand_id
1 'polypeptide(L)'
;MQFFGSVVFTLFMAVWTISFGLVYCVVCVFLPWRGRFWMAGMLTYPVFFALRIFCGLSYTVEGREHLPAGSHVYFMKHSSTWETYAIMILFDPLVWVMKREIYWIPFVGWGRMLARCIAIDRKAGHAAVNQVLAQGKARMEKLGASVMVFPEGTRMAAGETRKYGVSGTLLAAQQKVKIVPVAHNSGYFWPRRGLLKKRGVIRVIIGPPVEAAGRDTREVNEEVQRWIEAHSGPPA
;
A
#
# COMPACT_ATOMS: atom_id res chain seq x y z
N MET A 1 19.17 -16.86 16.31
CA MET A 1 19.28 -16.69 14.84
C MET A 1 18.28 -15.67 14.29
N GLN A 2 16.99 -15.76 14.60
CA GLN A 2 15.95 -14.85 14.05
C GLN A 2 16.17 -13.35 14.36
N PHE A 3 16.61 -13.03 15.58
CA PHE A 3 16.93 -11.66 15.97
C PHE A 3 18.10 -11.10 15.17
N PHE A 4 19.20 -11.84 15.08
CA PHE A 4 20.38 -11.44 14.30
C PHE A 4 20.04 -11.21 12.82
N GLY A 5 19.31 -12.14 12.19
CA GLY A 5 18.83 -11.96 10.82
C GLY A 5 17.97 -10.72 10.64
N SER A 6 17.12 -10.40 11.63
CA SER A 6 16.27 -9.19 11.61
C SER A 6 17.10 -7.89 11.72
N VAL A 7 18.20 -7.91 12.50
CA VAL A 7 19.14 -6.77 12.60
C VAL A 7 19.83 -6.55 11.27
N VAL A 8 20.47 -7.61 10.71
CA VAL A 8 21.20 -7.54 9.44
C VAL A 8 20.26 -7.07 8.31
N PHE A 9 19.08 -7.65 8.23
CA PHE A 9 18.07 -7.23 7.26
C PHE A 9 17.69 -5.75 7.42
N THR A 10 17.49 -5.28 8.65
CA THR A 10 17.06 -3.90 8.90
C THR A 10 18.15 -2.90 8.52
N LEU A 11 19.41 -3.22 8.80
CA LEU A 11 20.56 -2.39 8.39
C LEU A 11 20.68 -2.37 6.86
N PHE A 12 20.62 -3.54 6.22
CA PHE A 12 20.61 -3.63 4.75
C PHE A 12 19.49 -2.79 4.14
N MET A 13 18.25 -2.96 4.63
CA MET A 13 17.09 -2.24 4.14
C MET A 13 17.25 -0.72 4.28
N ALA A 14 17.79 -0.25 5.42
CA ALA A 14 18.02 1.17 5.65
C ALA A 14 19.07 1.74 4.68
N VAL A 15 20.22 1.12 4.58
CA VAL A 15 21.31 1.54 3.68
C VAL A 15 20.83 1.50 2.22
N TRP A 16 20.21 0.38 1.81
CA TRP A 16 19.70 0.21 0.44
C TRP A 16 18.64 1.26 0.09
N THR A 17 17.67 1.51 0.99
CA THR A 17 16.60 2.48 0.74
C THR A 17 17.15 3.91 0.61
N ILE A 18 18.12 4.29 1.42
CA ILE A 18 18.76 5.62 1.35
C ILE A 18 19.56 5.75 0.04
N SER A 19 20.45 4.79 -0.25
CA SER A 19 21.30 4.82 -1.45
C SER A 19 20.47 4.80 -2.73
N PHE A 20 19.50 3.90 -2.80
CA PHE A 20 18.59 3.83 -3.94
C PHE A 20 17.70 5.08 -4.05
N GLY A 21 17.26 5.65 -2.92
CA GLY A 21 16.44 6.85 -2.87
C GLY A 21 17.17 8.07 -3.46
N LEU A 22 18.47 8.18 -3.25
CA LEU A 22 19.31 9.20 -3.90
C LEU A 22 19.30 9.06 -5.42
N VAL A 23 19.60 7.85 -5.93
CA VAL A 23 19.59 7.55 -7.37
C VAL A 23 18.19 7.77 -7.96
N TYR A 24 17.15 7.30 -7.25
CA TYR A 24 15.77 7.46 -7.64
C TYR A 24 15.39 8.94 -7.81
N CYS A 25 15.74 9.80 -6.87
CA CYS A 25 15.42 11.23 -6.93
C CYS A 25 16.08 11.93 -8.12
N VAL A 26 17.29 11.51 -8.52
CA VAL A 26 17.98 12.09 -9.68
C VAL A 26 17.39 11.56 -10.99
N VAL A 27 17.31 10.25 -11.14
CA VAL A 27 16.90 9.60 -12.40
C VAL A 27 15.42 9.80 -12.71
N CYS A 28 14.56 9.76 -11.69
CA CYS A 28 13.12 9.85 -11.89
C CYS A 28 12.61 11.22 -12.34
N VAL A 29 13.44 12.27 -12.26
CA VAL A 29 13.08 13.57 -12.85
C VAL A 29 12.89 13.45 -14.35
N PHE A 30 13.70 12.62 -15.01
CA PHE A 30 13.70 12.43 -16.45
C PHE A 30 12.71 11.34 -16.95
N LEU A 31 12.13 10.56 -16.03
CA LEU A 31 11.25 9.45 -16.40
C LEU A 31 9.77 9.86 -16.44
N PRO A 32 8.96 9.29 -17.36
CA PRO A 32 7.51 9.39 -17.30
C PRO A 32 7.00 8.70 -16.01
N TRP A 33 5.79 9.08 -15.56
CA TRP A 33 5.24 8.59 -14.29
C TRP A 33 5.24 7.05 -14.15
N ARG A 34 4.88 6.32 -15.20
CA ARG A 34 4.93 4.84 -15.19
C ARG A 34 6.35 4.31 -14.99
N GLY A 35 7.33 4.92 -15.66
CA GLY A 35 8.75 4.59 -15.48
C GLY A 35 9.23 4.82 -14.05
N ARG A 36 8.77 5.89 -13.39
CA ARG A 36 9.05 6.15 -11.97
C ARG A 36 8.49 5.05 -11.06
N PHE A 37 7.29 4.56 -11.35
CA PHE A 37 6.69 3.47 -10.58
C PHE A 37 7.49 2.16 -10.76
N TRP A 38 7.83 1.78 -11.98
CA TRP A 38 8.65 0.60 -12.23
C TRP A 38 10.04 0.71 -11.61
N MET A 39 10.66 1.88 -11.66
CA MET A 39 11.93 2.12 -10.98
C MET A 39 11.78 1.98 -9.44
N ALA A 40 10.67 2.45 -8.85
CA ALA A 40 10.40 2.23 -7.42
C ALA A 40 10.27 0.72 -7.09
N GLY A 41 9.75 -0.09 -8.02
CA GLY A 41 9.73 -1.56 -7.90
C GLY A 41 11.13 -2.16 -7.79
N MET A 42 12.12 -1.61 -8.50
CA MET A 42 13.52 -2.07 -8.41
C MET A 42 14.12 -1.91 -7.01
N LEU A 43 13.62 -0.97 -6.19
CA LEU A 43 13.97 -0.87 -4.78
C LEU A 43 13.52 -2.12 -4.01
N THR A 44 12.36 -2.65 -4.34
CA THR A 44 11.69 -3.71 -3.56
C THR A 44 12.31 -5.09 -3.74
N TYR A 45 12.75 -5.45 -4.95
CA TYR A 45 13.29 -6.77 -5.22
C TYR A 45 14.47 -7.15 -4.31
N PRO A 46 15.55 -6.32 -4.18
CA PRO A 46 16.64 -6.63 -3.26
C PRO A 46 16.21 -6.66 -1.79
N VAL A 47 15.24 -5.82 -1.39
CA VAL A 47 14.69 -5.83 -0.03
C VAL A 47 13.99 -7.16 0.26
N PHE A 48 13.16 -7.66 -0.67
CA PHE A 48 12.46 -8.93 -0.47
C PHE A 48 13.38 -10.13 -0.60
N PHE A 49 14.38 -10.08 -1.46
CA PHE A 49 15.44 -11.09 -1.50
C PHE A 49 16.19 -11.18 -0.16
N ALA A 50 16.65 -10.04 0.36
CA ALA A 50 17.31 -9.98 1.66
C ALA A 50 16.39 -10.44 2.81
N LEU A 51 15.11 -10.08 2.78
CA LEU A 51 14.12 -10.52 3.75
C LEU A 51 13.98 -12.06 3.76
N ARG A 52 13.97 -12.66 2.58
CA ARG A 52 13.94 -14.13 2.43
C ARG A 52 15.21 -14.79 2.97
N ILE A 53 16.38 -14.26 2.64
CA ILE A 53 17.68 -14.84 3.06
C ILE A 53 17.91 -14.68 4.56
N PHE A 54 17.78 -13.45 5.09
CA PHE A 54 18.13 -13.16 6.47
C PHE A 54 17.04 -13.52 7.47
N CYS A 55 15.77 -13.40 7.08
CA CYS A 55 14.63 -13.64 7.97
C CYS A 55 13.83 -14.91 7.63
N GLY A 56 14.06 -15.53 6.49
CA GLY A 56 13.27 -16.67 6.02
C GLY A 56 11.80 -16.31 5.76
N LEU A 57 11.51 -15.04 5.41
CA LEU A 57 10.16 -14.54 5.18
C LEU A 57 9.94 -14.32 3.68
N SER A 58 8.95 -15.03 3.14
CA SER A 58 8.51 -14.94 1.74
C SER A 58 7.04 -14.53 1.63
N TYR A 59 6.47 -14.56 0.44
CA TYR A 59 5.06 -14.26 0.22
C TYR A 59 4.47 -15.07 -0.93
N THR A 60 3.13 -15.22 -0.91
CA THR A 60 2.30 -15.74 -2.01
C THR A 60 1.21 -14.72 -2.34
N VAL A 61 0.70 -14.78 -3.57
CA VAL A 61 -0.39 -13.91 -4.05
C VAL A 61 -1.46 -14.77 -4.72
N GLU A 62 -2.69 -14.60 -4.27
CA GLU A 62 -3.88 -15.29 -4.77
C GLU A 62 -4.89 -14.26 -5.30
N GLY A 63 -5.76 -14.65 -6.22
CA GLY A 63 -6.89 -13.83 -6.69
C GLY A 63 -6.51 -12.76 -7.72
N ARG A 64 -5.38 -12.89 -8.43
CA ARG A 64 -4.99 -11.93 -9.48
C ARG A 64 -6.01 -11.83 -10.60
N GLU A 65 -6.78 -12.88 -10.84
CA GLU A 65 -7.89 -12.96 -11.79
C GLU A 65 -9.04 -12.01 -11.47
N HIS A 66 -9.13 -11.54 -10.23
CA HIS A 66 -10.14 -10.56 -9.80
C HIS A 66 -9.81 -9.11 -10.19
N LEU A 67 -8.60 -8.84 -10.69
CA LEU A 67 -8.22 -7.48 -11.05
C LEU A 67 -9.01 -7.01 -12.28
N PRO A 68 -9.83 -5.95 -12.14
CA PRO A 68 -10.56 -5.43 -13.28
C PRO A 68 -9.65 -4.66 -14.24
N ALA A 69 -10.04 -4.59 -15.51
CA ALA A 69 -9.37 -3.73 -16.45
C ALA A 69 -9.56 -2.24 -16.11
N GLY A 70 -8.57 -1.41 -16.42
CA GLY A 70 -8.62 0.03 -16.18
C GLY A 70 -8.36 0.45 -14.74
N SER A 71 -8.69 1.71 -14.44
CA SER A 71 -8.47 2.28 -13.12
C SER A 71 -9.52 1.82 -12.12
N HIS A 72 -9.09 1.56 -10.89
CA HIS A 72 -9.96 1.17 -9.78
C HIS A 72 -9.37 1.66 -8.44
N VAL A 73 -10.10 1.50 -7.34
CA VAL A 73 -9.63 1.84 -6.01
C VAL A 73 -9.32 0.56 -5.26
N TYR A 74 -8.07 0.40 -4.82
CA TYR A 74 -7.70 -0.69 -3.93
C TYR A 74 -7.96 -0.32 -2.48
N PHE A 75 -8.55 -1.22 -1.72
CA PHE A 75 -8.58 -1.18 -0.26
C PHE A 75 -7.65 -2.26 0.27
N MET A 76 -6.56 -1.85 0.90
CA MET A 76 -5.57 -2.79 1.42
C MET A 76 -5.43 -2.65 2.93
N LYS A 77 -5.42 -3.78 3.64
CA LYS A 77 -5.09 -3.85 5.07
C LYS A 77 -3.79 -3.12 5.36
N HIS A 78 -3.71 -2.40 6.49
CA HIS A 78 -2.50 -1.69 6.90
C HIS A 78 -1.98 -2.19 8.24
N SER A 79 -0.99 -3.08 8.26
CA SER A 79 -0.49 -3.71 9.47
C SER A 79 1.03 -3.82 9.59
N SER A 80 1.76 -3.56 8.50
CA SER A 80 3.20 -3.75 8.43
C SER A 80 3.91 -2.64 7.64
N THR A 81 5.21 -2.68 7.59
CA THR A 81 6.01 -1.93 6.62
C THR A 81 6.12 -2.70 5.29
N TRP A 82 5.95 -4.02 5.35
CA TRP A 82 6.05 -4.92 4.21
C TRP A 82 5.16 -4.50 3.04
N GLU A 83 3.87 -4.23 3.29
CA GLU A 83 2.92 -3.86 2.23
C GLU A 83 3.29 -2.57 1.52
N THR A 84 3.99 -1.64 2.17
CA THR A 84 4.42 -0.39 1.53
C THR A 84 5.53 -0.59 0.48
N TYR A 85 6.29 -1.67 0.58
CA TYR A 85 7.19 -2.15 -0.46
C TYR A 85 6.45 -3.02 -1.47
N ALA A 86 5.61 -3.94 -1.00
CA ALA A 86 4.88 -4.89 -1.81
C ALA A 86 4.03 -4.24 -2.91
N ILE A 87 3.38 -3.11 -2.61
CA ILE A 87 2.57 -2.33 -3.57
C ILE A 87 3.33 -2.08 -4.88
N MET A 88 4.63 -1.80 -4.81
CA MET A 88 5.43 -1.41 -5.96
C MET A 88 5.76 -2.57 -6.92
N ILE A 89 5.50 -3.82 -6.53
CA ILE A 89 5.78 -5.01 -7.35
C ILE A 89 4.59 -5.96 -7.52
N LEU A 90 3.56 -5.80 -6.71
CA LEU A 90 2.39 -6.68 -6.77
C LEU A 90 1.32 -6.20 -7.75
N PHE A 91 1.29 -4.90 -8.03
CA PHE A 91 0.24 -4.24 -8.82
C PHE A 91 0.83 -3.44 -9.96
N ASP A 92 -0.01 -3.17 -10.97
CA ASP A 92 0.28 -2.21 -12.03
C ASP A 92 0.49 -0.80 -11.47
N PRO A 93 1.12 0.12 -12.23
CA PRO A 93 1.38 1.46 -11.77
C PRO A 93 0.15 2.14 -11.17
N LEU A 94 0.23 2.44 -9.89
CA LEU A 94 -0.82 3.07 -9.10
C LEU A 94 -0.25 4.20 -8.23
N VAL A 95 -1.13 5.02 -7.66
CA VAL A 95 -0.79 5.98 -6.61
C VAL A 95 -1.46 5.56 -5.31
N TRP A 96 -0.88 5.95 -4.16
CA TRP A 96 -1.47 5.63 -2.86
C TRP A 96 -1.61 6.84 -1.97
N VAL A 97 -2.60 6.75 -1.07
CA VAL A 97 -2.89 7.79 -0.10
C VAL A 97 -1.94 7.68 1.07
N MET A 98 -1.28 8.77 1.41
CA MET A 98 -0.33 8.82 2.51
C MET A 98 -0.44 10.11 3.33
N LYS A 99 0.18 10.14 4.49
CA LYS A 99 0.27 11.30 5.35
C LYS A 99 1.20 12.34 4.72
N ARG A 100 0.79 13.62 4.66
CA ARG A 100 1.57 14.70 3.99
C ARG A 100 2.93 14.92 4.63
N GLU A 101 3.08 14.68 5.93
CA GLU A 101 4.35 14.86 6.64
C GLU A 101 5.45 13.90 6.18
N ILE A 102 5.10 12.82 5.47
CA ILE A 102 6.08 11.91 4.85
C ILE A 102 6.92 12.65 3.79
N TYR A 103 6.37 13.69 3.14
CA TYR A 103 7.11 14.49 2.17
C TYR A 103 8.33 15.20 2.75
N TRP A 104 8.36 15.44 4.05
CA TRP A 104 9.49 16.06 4.74
C TRP A 104 10.66 15.11 5.03
N ILE A 105 10.47 13.79 4.83
CA ILE A 105 11.55 12.81 5.01
C ILE A 105 12.44 12.85 3.76
N PRO A 106 13.72 13.25 3.88
CA PRO A 106 14.62 13.33 2.74
C PRO A 106 14.66 12.01 1.95
N PHE A 107 14.79 12.09 0.64
CA PHE A 107 14.80 11.00 -0.34
C PHE A 107 13.52 10.17 -0.39
N VAL A 108 13.02 9.70 0.77
CA VAL A 108 11.78 8.92 0.86
C VAL A 108 10.58 9.78 0.46
N GLY A 109 10.45 10.95 1.05
CA GLY A 109 9.35 11.88 0.76
C GLY A 109 9.43 12.44 -0.66
N TRP A 110 10.62 12.82 -1.09
CA TRP A 110 10.86 13.32 -2.45
C TRP A 110 10.54 12.26 -3.50
N GLY A 111 10.93 11.01 -3.25
CA GLY A 111 10.53 9.88 -4.10
C GLY A 111 9.01 9.70 -4.20
N ARG A 112 8.28 9.89 -3.08
CA ARG A 112 6.80 9.82 -3.08
C ARG A 112 6.17 11.00 -3.84
N MET A 113 6.76 12.18 -3.82
CA MET A 113 6.34 13.31 -4.67
C MET A 113 6.51 12.99 -6.15
N LEU A 114 7.67 12.47 -6.54
CA LEU A 114 7.95 12.03 -7.91
C LEU A 114 7.01 10.91 -8.37
N ALA A 115 6.65 9.98 -7.48
CA ALA A 115 5.66 8.93 -7.73
C ALA A 115 4.21 9.43 -7.78
N ARG A 116 3.98 10.74 -7.58
CA ARG A 116 2.64 11.37 -7.62
C ARG A 116 1.66 10.86 -6.56
N CYS A 117 2.15 10.37 -5.41
CA CYS A 117 1.31 9.92 -4.30
C CYS A 117 0.32 11.00 -3.84
N ILE A 118 -0.79 10.56 -3.26
CA ILE A 118 -1.84 11.45 -2.74
C ILE A 118 -1.50 11.76 -1.28
N ALA A 119 -1.06 12.99 -1.03
CA ALA A 119 -0.70 13.44 0.32
C ALA A 119 -1.86 14.17 0.99
N ILE A 120 -2.22 13.73 2.19
CA ILE A 120 -3.34 14.29 2.94
C ILE A 120 -2.93 14.71 4.36
N ASP A 121 -3.61 15.73 4.86
CA ASP A 121 -3.60 16.05 6.29
C ASP A 121 -4.66 15.20 7.01
N ARG A 122 -4.22 14.13 7.65
CA ARG A 122 -5.15 13.23 8.38
C ARG A 122 -5.86 13.88 9.56
N LYS A 123 -5.38 15.04 10.04
CA LYS A 123 -5.99 15.76 11.15
C LYS A 123 -7.10 16.71 10.69
N ALA A 124 -7.22 16.95 9.38
CA ALA A 124 -8.15 17.92 8.82
C ALA A 124 -9.61 17.40 8.69
N GLY A 125 -9.96 16.26 9.27
CA GLY A 125 -11.34 15.73 9.26
C GLY A 125 -11.94 15.63 7.85
N HIS A 126 -13.06 16.34 7.60
CA HIS A 126 -13.69 16.36 6.28
C HIS A 126 -12.80 16.91 5.16
N ALA A 127 -11.92 17.86 5.46
CA ALA A 127 -10.99 18.37 4.45
C ALA A 127 -10.01 17.30 3.97
N ALA A 128 -9.63 16.33 4.82
CA ALA A 128 -8.83 15.19 4.40
C ALA A 128 -9.54 14.32 3.36
N VAL A 129 -10.86 14.11 3.52
CA VAL A 129 -11.68 13.39 2.53
C VAL A 129 -11.67 14.14 1.20
N ASN A 130 -11.92 15.45 1.21
CA ASN A 130 -11.90 16.28 0.00
C ASN A 130 -10.53 16.27 -0.69
N GLN A 131 -9.43 16.22 0.06
CA GLN A 131 -8.09 16.07 -0.50
C GLN A 131 -7.91 14.73 -1.24
N VAL A 132 -8.45 13.62 -0.69
CA VAL A 132 -8.44 12.32 -1.38
C VAL A 132 -9.25 12.38 -2.67
N LEU A 133 -10.46 12.93 -2.62
CA LEU A 133 -11.35 13.01 -3.78
C LEU A 133 -10.73 13.84 -4.90
N ALA A 134 -10.28 15.06 -4.60
CA ALA A 134 -9.71 15.96 -5.60
C ALA A 134 -8.42 15.42 -6.21
N GLN A 135 -7.45 14.97 -5.39
CA GLN A 135 -6.20 14.43 -5.88
C GLN A 135 -6.39 13.07 -6.55
N GLY A 136 -7.24 12.18 -5.99
CA GLY A 136 -7.54 10.87 -6.54
C GLY A 136 -8.15 10.99 -7.94
N LYS A 137 -9.21 11.79 -8.09
CA LYS A 137 -9.81 12.13 -9.38
C LYS A 137 -8.76 12.58 -10.39
N ALA A 138 -7.95 13.58 -10.01
CA ALA A 138 -6.91 14.11 -10.91
C ALA A 138 -5.86 13.05 -11.33
N ARG A 139 -5.53 12.07 -10.46
CA ARG A 139 -4.59 10.99 -10.82
C ARG A 139 -5.24 9.95 -11.73
N MET A 140 -6.50 9.60 -11.47
CA MET A 140 -7.25 8.66 -12.31
C MET A 140 -7.45 9.24 -13.72
N GLU A 141 -7.91 10.48 -13.84
CA GLU A 141 -8.19 11.12 -15.14
C GLU A 141 -6.91 11.43 -15.94
N LYS A 142 -5.86 11.98 -15.28
CA LYS A 142 -4.65 12.43 -16.00
C LYS A 142 -3.62 11.34 -16.23
N LEU A 143 -3.56 10.32 -15.38
CA LEU A 143 -2.53 9.27 -15.44
C LEU A 143 -3.10 7.89 -15.80
N GLY A 144 -4.42 7.72 -15.78
CA GLY A 144 -5.04 6.40 -15.84
C GLY A 144 -4.65 5.52 -14.65
N ALA A 145 -4.33 6.12 -13.51
CA ALA A 145 -3.81 5.41 -12.34
C ALA A 145 -4.93 4.84 -11.48
N SER A 146 -4.77 3.62 -10.98
CA SER A 146 -5.54 3.16 -9.81
C SER A 146 -5.08 3.87 -8.54
N VAL A 147 -5.95 3.92 -7.54
CA VAL A 147 -5.65 4.57 -6.25
C VAL A 147 -5.68 3.53 -5.13
N MET A 148 -4.56 3.35 -4.42
CA MET A 148 -4.50 2.51 -3.23
C MET A 148 -4.83 3.32 -1.98
N VAL A 149 -5.78 2.83 -1.19
CA VAL A 149 -6.17 3.38 0.10
C VAL A 149 -5.92 2.35 1.19
N PHE A 150 -5.38 2.81 2.30
CA PHE A 150 -5.36 2.06 3.56
C PHE A 150 -6.53 2.55 4.41
N PRO A 151 -7.68 1.86 4.38
CA PRO A 151 -8.94 2.44 4.88
C PRO A 151 -8.97 2.61 6.40
N GLU A 152 -8.10 1.93 7.14
CA GLU A 152 -7.91 2.12 8.57
C GLU A 152 -7.26 3.47 8.92
N GLY A 153 -6.62 4.14 7.95
CA GLY A 153 -5.94 5.43 8.12
C GLY A 153 -4.66 5.38 8.96
N THR A 154 -4.32 4.25 9.53
CA THR A 154 -3.08 4.01 10.28
C THR A 154 -2.77 2.52 10.30
N ARG A 155 -1.51 2.15 10.62
CA ARG A 155 -1.15 0.73 10.81
C ARG A 155 -1.79 0.18 12.07
N MET A 156 -2.51 -0.93 11.93
CA MET A 156 -3.10 -1.69 13.03
C MET A 156 -2.15 -2.81 13.49
N ALA A 157 -2.29 -3.29 14.72
CA ALA A 157 -1.60 -4.51 15.12
C ALA A 157 -2.23 -5.74 14.42
N ALA A 158 -1.49 -6.85 14.36
CA ALA A 158 -2.01 -8.07 13.78
C ALA A 158 -3.26 -8.53 14.56
N GLY A 159 -4.32 -8.88 13.83
CA GLY A 159 -5.61 -9.25 14.42
C GLY A 159 -6.49 -8.07 14.85
N GLU A 160 -5.97 -6.85 14.85
CA GLU A 160 -6.76 -5.65 15.14
C GLU A 160 -7.30 -4.99 13.87
N THR A 161 -8.41 -4.29 14.02
CA THR A 161 -9.01 -3.44 12.99
C THR A 161 -9.65 -2.21 13.61
N ARG A 162 -10.04 -1.29 12.78
CA ARG A 162 -10.88 -0.14 13.14
C ARG A 162 -11.84 0.16 12.00
N LYS A 163 -12.89 0.94 12.27
CA LYS A 163 -13.86 1.38 11.24
C LYS A 163 -13.14 2.01 10.06
N TYR A 164 -13.47 1.56 8.85
CA TYR A 164 -12.88 2.04 7.61
C TYR A 164 -13.33 3.46 7.27
N GLY A 165 -12.40 4.27 6.82
CA GLY A 165 -12.68 5.64 6.35
C GLY A 165 -13.42 5.63 5.01
N VAL A 166 -14.28 6.62 4.81
CA VAL A 166 -15.19 6.69 3.64
C VAL A 166 -14.54 7.23 2.36
N SER A 167 -13.35 7.82 2.45
CA SER A 167 -12.76 8.58 1.32
C SER A 167 -12.53 7.74 0.06
N GLY A 168 -12.10 6.48 0.23
CA GLY A 168 -11.88 5.58 -0.91
C GLY A 168 -13.18 5.15 -1.58
N THR A 169 -14.22 4.87 -0.79
CA THR A 169 -15.56 4.50 -1.31
C THR A 169 -16.21 5.66 -2.04
N LEU A 170 -16.11 6.87 -1.47
CA LEU A 170 -16.60 8.08 -2.13
C LEU A 170 -15.85 8.36 -3.43
N LEU A 171 -14.52 8.16 -3.46
CA LEU A 171 -13.74 8.30 -4.68
C LEU A 171 -14.18 7.28 -5.75
N ALA A 172 -14.34 6.01 -5.37
CA ALA A 172 -14.77 4.96 -6.27
C ALA A 172 -16.17 5.22 -6.84
N ALA A 173 -17.12 5.63 -5.99
CA ALA A 173 -18.48 5.99 -6.41
C ALA A 173 -18.49 7.19 -7.36
N GLN A 174 -17.75 8.27 -7.04
CA GLN A 174 -17.65 9.45 -7.85
C GLN A 174 -17.04 9.21 -9.23
N GLN A 175 -16.01 8.34 -9.28
CA GLN A 175 -15.31 7.99 -10.52
C GLN A 175 -15.97 6.81 -11.26
N LYS A 176 -17.05 6.23 -10.71
CA LYS A 176 -17.75 5.06 -11.25
C LYS A 176 -16.82 3.88 -11.53
N VAL A 177 -15.92 3.63 -10.59
CA VAL A 177 -14.96 2.53 -10.65
C VAL A 177 -15.19 1.55 -9.49
N LYS A 178 -14.67 0.34 -9.61
CA LYS A 178 -14.79 -0.71 -8.60
C LYS A 178 -13.79 -0.52 -7.46
N ILE A 179 -14.13 -1.06 -6.30
CA ILE A 179 -13.21 -1.25 -5.18
C ILE A 179 -12.67 -2.68 -5.23
N VAL A 180 -11.36 -2.83 -5.20
CA VAL A 180 -10.69 -4.13 -5.11
C VAL A 180 -10.16 -4.32 -3.69
N PRO A 181 -10.75 -5.24 -2.90
CA PRO A 181 -10.26 -5.53 -1.57
C PRO A 181 -8.98 -6.36 -1.63
N VAL A 182 -8.00 -6.01 -0.80
CA VAL A 182 -6.72 -6.72 -0.68
C VAL A 182 -6.44 -7.03 0.79
N ALA A 183 -6.49 -8.30 1.12
CA ALA A 183 -6.16 -8.82 2.44
C ALA A 183 -4.73 -9.34 2.49
N HIS A 184 -4.10 -9.28 3.65
CA HIS A 184 -2.83 -9.93 3.92
C HIS A 184 -2.57 -10.09 5.41
N ASN A 185 -1.72 -11.04 5.76
CA ASN A 185 -1.36 -11.35 7.14
C ASN A 185 0.06 -10.88 7.53
N SER A 186 0.63 -9.92 6.81
CA SER A 186 2.02 -9.46 7.00
C SER A 186 2.32 -8.96 8.42
N GLY A 187 1.33 -8.41 9.12
CA GLY A 187 1.47 -7.92 10.50
C GLY A 187 1.88 -8.98 11.52
N TYR A 188 1.56 -10.26 11.27
CA TYR A 188 1.95 -11.39 12.13
C TYR A 188 3.44 -11.73 12.01
N PHE A 189 4.05 -11.44 10.86
CA PHE A 189 5.46 -11.74 10.57
C PHE A 189 6.36 -10.52 10.73
N TRP A 190 5.90 -9.37 10.28
CA TRP A 190 6.61 -8.10 10.36
C TRP A 190 5.70 -7.04 10.98
N PRO A 191 5.57 -7.00 12.31
CA PRO A 191 4.66 -6.08 12.99
C PRO A 191 5.01 -4.61 12.72
N ARG A 192 4.02 -3.74 12.88
CA ARG A 192 4.16 -2.28 12.66
C ARG A 192 5.26 -1.62 13.51
N ARG A 193 5.59 -2.22 14.65
CA ARG A 193 6.64 -1.78 15.58
C ARG A 193 7.50 -2.98 15.96
N GLY A 194 8.77 -2.71 16.23
CA GLY A 194 9.71 -3.74 16.61
C GLY A 194 10.66 -4.15 15.49
N LEU A 195 11.79 -4.68 15.91
CA LEU A 195 12.89 -5.06 15.03
C LEU A 195 12.70 -6.47 14.44
N LEU A 196 12.07 -7.35 15.22
CA LEU A 196 11.96 -8.77 14.88
C LEU A 196 11.02 -9.00 13.68
N LYS A 197 11.53 -9.74 12.68
CA LYS A 197 10.76 -10.32 11.57
C LYS A 197 10.72 -11.82 11.77
N LYS A 198 9.52 -12.41 11.76
CA LYS A 198 9.34 -13.84 11.94
C LYS A 198 9.46 -14.54 10.60
N ARG A 199 10.03 -15.76 10.64
CA ARG A 199 10.07 -16.67 9.48
C ARG A 199 8.65 -17.10 9.08
N GLY A 200 8.40 -17.25 7.78
CA GLY A 200 7.14 -17.77 7.27
C GLY A 200 6.81 -17.31 5.87
N VAL A 201 5.52 -17.40 5.52
CA VAL A 201 4.98 -16.98 4.22
C VAL A 201 3.85 -15.99 4.46
N ILE A 202 4.02 -14.76 3.97
CA ILE A 202 2.94 -13.77 3.95
C ILE A 202 1.99 -14.15 2.82
N ARG A 203 0.71 -14.31 3.16
CA ARG A 203 -0.34 -14.56 2.18
C ARG A 203 -1.01 -13.25 1.83
N VAL A 204 -1.08 -12.94 0.54
CA VAL A 204 -1.82 -11.80 -0.03
C VAL A 204 -2.98 -12.35 -0.83
N ILE A 205 -4.19 -11.87 -0.57
CA ILE A 205 -5.40 -12.29 -1.28
C ILE A 205 -6.05 -11.06 -1.89
N ILE A 206 -6.21 -11.07 -3.20
CA ILE A 206 -6.96 -10.07 -3.95
C ILE A 206 -8.40 -10.60 -4.10
N GLY A 207 -9.36 -9.86 -3.57
CA GLY A 207 -10.75 -10.28 -3.57
C GLY A 207 -11.55 -9.82 -4.77
N PRO A 208 -12.77 -10.33 -4.91
CA PRO A 208 -13.70 -9.91 -5.95
C PRO A 208 -13.93 -8.40 -5.88
N PRO A 209 -13.98 -7.71 -7.03
CA PRO A 209 -14.22 -6.27 -7.07
C PRO A 209 -15.66 -5.94 -6.69
N VAL A 210 -15.82 -4.90 -5.86
CA VAL A 210 -17.11 -4.43 -5.32
C VAL A 210 -17.51 -3.14 -6.02
N GLU A 211 -18.76 -3.06 -6.48
CA GLU A 211 -19.35 -1.84 -7.04
C GLU A 211 -19.65 -0.83 -5.91
N ALA A 212 -19.25 0.43 -6.11
CA ALA A 212 -19.53 1.51 -5.17
C ALA A 212 -20.55 2.51 -5.71
N ALA A 213 -20.70 2.62 -7.04
CA ALA A 213 -21.61 3.56 -7.66
C ALA A 213 -23.08 3.23 -7.36
N GLY A 214 -23.85 4.23 -6.92
CA GLY A 214 -25.27 4.06 -6.63
C GLY A 214 -25.60 3.29 -5.34
N ARG A 215 -24.59 2.93 -4.54
CA ARG A 215 -24.77 2.21 -3.27
C ARG A 215 -24.50 3.10 -2.06
N ASP A 216 -25.05 2.75 -0.94
CA ASP A 216 -24.73 3.42 0.32
C ASP A 216 -23.26 3.21 0.70
N THR A 217 -22.57 4.32 0.97
CA THR A 217 -21.13 4.34 1.27
C THR A 217 -20.78 3.51 2.51
N ARG A 218 -21.67 3.47 3.50
CA ARG A 218 -21.45 2.73 4.74
C ARG A 218 -21.57 1.23 4.51
N GLU A 219 -22.60 0.82 3.77
CA GLU A 219 -22.81 -0.60 3.42
C GLU A 219 -21.63 -1.16 2.63
N VAL A 220 -21.15 -0.42 1.61
CA VAL A 220 -19.99 -0.82 0.81
C VAL A 220 -18.73 -0.92 1.69
N ASN A 221 -18.49 0.05 2.58
CA ASN A 221 -17.36 0.00 3.50
C ASN A 221 -17.42 -1.21 4.43
N GLU A 222 -18.59 -1.52 4.99
CA GLU A 222 -18.79 -2.65 5.90
C GLU A 222 -18.63 -3.99 5.18
N GLU A 223 -19.09 -4.09 3.92
CA GLU A 223 -18.89 -5.26 3.07
C GLU A 223 -17.41 -5.52 2.80
N VAL A 224 -16.70 -4.49 2.31
CA VAL A 224 -15.27 -4.58 2.00
C VAL A 224 -14.45 -4.85 3.27
N GLN A 225 -14.78 -4.21 4.40
CA GLN A 225 -14.11 -4.44 5.68
C GLN A 225 -14.29 -5.89 6.13
N ARG A 226 -15.52 -6.40 6.15
CA ARG A 226 -15.78 -7.80 6.53
C ARG A 226 -14.96 -8.77 5.69
N TRP A 227 -14.90 -8.56 4.39
CA TRP A 227 -14.13 -9.42 3.50
C TRP A 227 -12.63 -9.36 3.82
N ILE A 228 -12.03 -8.16 3.93
CA ILE A 228 -10.60 -7.99 4.22
C ILE A 228 -10.24 -8.62 5.58
N GLU A 229 -11.04 -8.36 6.62
CA GLU A 229 -10.75 -8.87 7.96
C GLU A 229 -10.86 -10.39 8.03
N ALA A 230 -11.85 -10.98 7.36
CA ALA A 230 -12.02 -12.44 7.29
C ALA A 230 -10.82 -13.15 6.61
N HIS A 231 -10.13 -12.47 5.67
CA HIS A 231 -9.00 -13.03 4.92
C HIS A 231 -7.62 -12.57 5.44
N SER A 232 -7.56 -11.71 6.46
CA SER A 232 -6.32 -11.19 7.07
C SER A 232 -5.93 -11.90 8.37
N GLY A 233 -6.46 -13.08 8.61
CA GLY A 233 -6.23 -13.88 9.81
C GLY A 233 -4.79 -14.36 10.00
N PRO A 234 -4.49 -15.01 11.14
CA PRO A 234 -3.17 -15.57 11.42
C PRO A 234 -2.76 -16.58 10.33
N PRO A 235 -1.45 -16.84 10.18
CA PRO A 235 -0.99 -17.94 9.33
C PRO A 235 -1.53 -19.28 9.87
N ALA A 236 -1.90 -20.17 8.95
CA ALA A 236 -2.30 -21.54 9.27
C ALA A 236 -1.14 -22.31 9.91
#